data_105ab071fc2030e08281bfe7884e8123
#
_entry.id   105ab071fc2030e08281bfe7884e8123
#
_cell.length_a   1.000
_cell.length_b   1.000
_cell.length_c   1.000
_cell.angle_alpha   90.00
_cell.angle_beta   90.00
_cell.angle_gamma   90.00
#
_symmetry.space_group_name_H-M   'P 1'
#
loop_
_entity.id
_entity.type
_entity.pdbx_description
1 polymer ?
#
loop_
_entity_poly.entity_id
_entity_poly.type
_entity_poly.pdbx_seq_one_letter_code
_entity_poly.pdbx_strand_id
1 'polypeptide(L)'
;MSDFYQDFNKRRTFAIISHPDAGKTTVTEKLLLFGGAIQLAGTVKGRKADRHATSDWMEMEKERGISITTSVMQFVHNDHVMNLLDTPGHEDFSEDTYRTLTAVDSALMVIDVAKGVEDRTVKLMEVCRLRDTPIMTFINKLDREGREPIDLLDEVESVLGIQCAPITWPVGMGKRFKGIYHRYEDTVYLYQHGKNAQKQEAVQIKGLDNPQLDELLGDSAQELRDEIELVKGASHEFNLDAYLAGKMTPVYFGSAINNFGIKELLDDFVQYAPGPQPRATNERIVNPDEEAFSGFVFKIQANMDPKHRDRIAFVRICSGAYKKGMKLSHLRIGKEVQIANALTFMAGDRSHTEIALAGDIIGLHNHGTIRIGDTFTQGEQLKFTGIPNFAPELFRLVRLKDPLKSKALLKGLIELSEEGATQVFRPLNSNQLILGAVGILQFDVVAHRLKNEYKVDCIYESVSVTCARWVYADDDKAMSEFRDKAYDYLALDGSDTLMYLAPTRVNLTMAEERYPKIKFRATREH
;
A
#
# COMPACT_ATOMS: atom_id res chain seq x y z
N MET A 1 13.43 22.35 -17.20
CA MET A 1 13.27 21.17 -16.32
C MET A 1 14.56 20.38 -16.43
N SER A 2 15.10 19.90 -15.32
CA SER A 2 16.29 19.06 -15.34
C SER A 2 16.00 17.75 -16.09
N ASP A 3 16.99 17.20 -16.80
CA ASP A 3 16.82 16.04 -17.70
C ASP A 3 16.23 14.80 -17.01
N PHE A 4 16.43 14.65 -15.68
CA PHE A 4 15.90 13.50 -14.93
C PHE A 4 14.37 13.45 -14.84
N TYR A 5 13.66 14.58 -14.99
CA TYR A 5 12.20 14.56 -15.05
C TYR A 5 11.66 13.96 -16.37
N GLN A 6 12.50 13.87 -17.39
CA GLN A 6 12.12 13.31 -18.68
C GLN A 6 12.55 11.84 -18.85
N ASP A 7 13.32 11.30 -17.91
CA ASP A 7 13.76 9.91 -17.91
C ASP A 7 12.89 9.05 -16.97
N PHE A 8 12.09 8.13 -17.53
CA PHE A 8 11.27 7.23 -16.73
C PHE A 8 12.12 6.31 -15.82
N ASN A 9 13.36 5.99 -16.19
CA ASN A 9 14.27 5.19 -15.34
C ASN A 9 14.62 5.89 -14.02
N LYS A 10 14.39 7.19 -13.93
CA LYS A 10 14.56 7.99 -12.71
C LYS A 10 13.33 7.98 -11.79
N ARG A 11 12.36 7.08 -12.01
CA ARG A 11 11.21 6.87 -11.12
C ARG A 11 11.47 5.70 -10.19
N ARG A 12 11.09 5.89 -8.93
CA ARG A 12 11.04 4.84 -7.91
C ARG A 12 9.67 4.85 -7.29
N THR A 13 8.87 3.82 -7.61
CA THR A 13 7.48 3.73 -7.13
C THR A 13 7.38 2.56 -6.18
N PHE A 14 7.12 2.85 -4.92
CA PHE A 14 7.19 1.86 -3.86
C PHE A 14 6.09 2.06 -2.80
N ALA A 15 5.73 0.95 -2.16
CA ALA A 15 4.82 0.95 -1.02
C ALA A 15 5.60 0.76 0.28
N ILE A 16 5.19 1.43 1.35
CA ILE A 16 5.64 1.10 2.69
C ILE A 16 4.62 0.16 3.32
N ILE A 17 5.10 -1.01 3.73
CA ILE A 17 4.29 -2.09 4.33
C ILE A 17 4.83 -2.44 5.72
N SER A 18 3.94 -2.81 6.63
CA SER A 18 4.31 -3.23 7.97
C SER A 18 3.12 -3.86 8.71
N HIS A 19 3.41 -4.49 9.84
CA HIS A 19 2.37 -4.73 10.85
C HIS A 19 1.96 -3.41 11.56
N PRO A 20 0.82 -3.37 12.25
CA PRO A 20 0.41 -2.22 13.05
C PRO A 20 1.46 -1.83 14.09
N ASP A 21 1.65 -0.54 14.31
CA ASP A 21 2.61 0.01 15.29
C ASP A 21 4.11 -0.20 15.01
N ALA A 22 4.54 -0.79 13.89
CA ALA A 22 5.97 -0.90 13.53
C ALA A 22 6.66 0.46 13.34
N GLY A 23 5.87 1.53 13.21
CA GLY A 23 6.37 2.88 12.99
C GLY A 23 6.37 3.31 11.54
N LYS A 24 5.57 2.65 10.70
CA LYS A 24 5.43 2.93 9.27
C LYS A 24 5.22 4.42 8.98
N THR A 25 4.17 5.02 9.55
CA THR A 25 3.85 6.45 9.36
C THR A 25 5.01 7.36 9.81
N THR A 26 5.75 6.98 10.87
CA THR A 26 6.94 7.71 11.29
C THR A 26 8.05 7.61 10.23
N VAL A 27 8.30 6.42 9.67
CA VAL A 27 9.27 6.23 8.57
C VAL A 27 8.86 7.06 7.36
N THR A 28 7.58 7.02 6.94
CA THR A 28 7.02 7.83 5.86
C THR A 28 7.33 9.33 6.06
N GLU A 29 7.00 9.89 7.23
CA GLU A 29 7.25 11.30 7.55
C GLU A 29 8.75 11.65 7.49
N LYS A 30 9.62 10.71 7.90
CA LYS A 30 11.08 10.94 7.87
C LYS A 30 11.64 10.85 6.44
N LEU A 31 11.15 9.93 5.62
CA LEU A 31 11.52 9.89 4.19
C LEU A 31 11.14 11.20 3.48
N LEU A 32 9.93 11.72 3.73
CA LEU A 32 9.50 13.02 3.21
C LEU A 32 10.36 14.19 3.73
N LEU A 33 10.77 14.13 5.00
CA LEU A 33 11.63 15.14 5.60
C LEU A 33 13.03 15.14 4.97
N PHE A 34 13.66 13.98 4.82
CA PHE A 34 14.98 13.85 4.20
C PHE A 34 14.93 14.12 2.68
N GLY A 35 13.86 13.75 2.02
CA GLY A 35 13.58 14.13 0.63
C GLY A 35 13.26 15.61 0.44
N GLY A 36 13.16 16.40 1.53
CA GLY A 36 12.90 17.84 1.45
C GLY A 36 11.46 18.23 1.10
N ALA A 37 10.55 17.25 1.06
CA ALA A 37 9.15 17.49 0.75
C ALA A 37 8.38 18.16 1.89
N ILE A 38 8.80 17.96 3.14
CA ILE A 38 8.25 18.62 4.32
C ILE A 38 9.38 19.24 5.16
N GLN A 39 9.08 20.33 5.89
CA GLN A 39 10.08 21.01 6.73
C GLN A 39 10.18 20.41 8.12
N LEU A 40 9.07 19.89 8.65
CA LEU A 40 8.97 19.26 9.97
C LEU A 40 8.11 18.01 9.86
N ALA A 41 8.61 16.88 10.36
CA ALA A 41 7.83 15.67 10.43
C ALA A 41 6.71 15.77 11.47
N GLY A 42 5.53 15.25 11.15
CA GLY A 42 4.42 15.11 12.09
C GLY A 42 4.65 13.96 13.08
N THR A 43 3.84 13.87 14.11
CA THR A 43 3.88 12.79 15.11
C THR A 43 2.56 12.04 15.16
N VAL A 44 2.64 10.71 15.24
CA VAL A 44 1.47 9.82 15.28
C VAL A 44 0.86 9.69 16.68
N LYS A 45 1.64 9.92 17.75
CA LYS A 45 1.18 9.72 19.12
C LYS A 45 1.16 11.02 19.92
N GLY A 46 -0.02 11.42 20.32
CA GLY A 46 -0.23 12.39 21.39
C GLY A 46 -1.58 13.10 21.29
N ARG A 47 -2.43 12.97 22.32
CA ARG A 47 -3.64 13.79 22.52
C ARG A 47 -3.38 15.31 22.52
N LYS A 48 -2.11 15.72 22.35
CA LYS A 48 -1.63 17.11 22.32
C LYS A 48 -0.55 17.34 21.25
N ALA A 49 -0.55 16.58 20.15
CA ALA A 49 0.37 16.87 19.05
C ALA A 49 -0.18 18.07 18.25
N ASP A 50 0.58 19.14 18.19
CA ASP A 50 0.21 20.35 17.42
C ASP A 50 0.21 20.10 15.90
N ARG A 51 0.70 18.94 15.44
CA ARG A 51 0.76 18.56 14.03
C ARG A 51 0.57 17.05 13.84
N HIS A 52 -0.41 16.67 13.01
CA HIS A 52 -0.63 15.29 12.59
C HIS A 52 0.31 14.90 11.44
N ALA A 53 0.46 13.59 11.21
CA ALA A 53 1.22 13.07 10.09
C ALA A 53 0.62 13.52 8.74
N THR A 54 1.50 13.81 7.77
CA THR A 54 1.08 14.27 6.43
C THR A 54 0.31 13.19 5.68
N SER A 55 0.58 11.90 5.97
CA SER A 55 -0.10 10.75 5.38
C SER A 55 -1.53 10.56 5.92
N ASP A 56 -1.82 11.00 7.15
CA ASP A 56 -3.13 10.81 7.81
C ASP A 56 -4.01 12.06 7.56
N TRP A 57 -4.79 12.03 6.51
CA TRP A 57 -5.61 13.18 6.10
C TRP A 57 -7.06 13.08 6.60
N MET A 58 -7.60 11.88 6.85
CA MET A 58 -8.95 11.70 7.38
C MET A 58 -9.03 12.07 8.87
N GLU A 59 -10.11 12.72 9.28
CA GLU A 59 -10.35 13.07 10.68
C GLU A 59 -10.32 11.83 11.60
N MET A 60 -10.89 10.73 11.13
CA MET A 60 -10.91 9.45 11.84
C MET A 60 -9.52 8.82 11.98
N GLU A 61 -8.63 8.98 11.00
CA GLU A 61 -7.23 8.55 11.09
C GLU A 61 -6.50 9.33 12.19
N LYS A 62 -6.72 10.65 12.24
CA LYS A 62 -6.14 11.53 13.26
C LYS A 62 -6.65 11.24 14.66
N GLU A 63 -7.96 11.00 14.80
CA GLU A 63 -8.58 10.67 16.10
C GLU A 63 -8.12 9.31 16.65
N ARG A 64 -8.04 8.30 15.79
CA ARG A 64 -7.68 6.92 16.19
C ARG A 64 -6.18 6.64 16.14
N GLY A 65 -5.39 7.45 15.42
CA GLY A 65 -3.95 7.28 15.23
C GLY A 65 -3.60 6.04 14.40
N ILE A 66 -4.46 5.67 13.45
CA ILE A 66 -4.28 4.55 12.51
C ILE A 66 -4.55 5.02 11.09
N SER A 67 -3.71 4.62 10.14
CA SER A 67 -3.96 4.86 8.70
C SER A 67 -5.05 3.90 8.20
N ILE A 68 -6.07 4.44 7.55
CA ILE A 68 -7.24 3.71 7.04
C ILE A 68 -7.11 3.48 5.54
N THR A 69 -6.57 4.46 4.82
CA THR A 69 -6.43 4.42 3.37
C THR A 69 -4.98 4.66 2.95
N THR A 70 -4.60 4.11 1.78
CA THR A 70 -3.29 4.40 1.18
C THR A 70 -3.20 5.86 0.80
N SER A 71 -2.15 6.54 1.23
CA SER A 71 -1.78 7.88 0.79
C SER A 71 -0.71 7.80 -0.29
N VAL A 72 -0.88 8.58 -1.36
CA VAL A 72 0.09 8.69 -2.45
C VAL A 72 0.84 10.00 -2.28
N MET A 73 2.15 9.95 -2.26
CA MET A 73 3.02 11.11 -2.07
C MET A 73 4.20 11.04 -3.04
N GLN A 74 4.59 12.19 -3.58
CA GLN A 74 5.71 12.31 -4.49
C GLN A 74 6.74 13.31 -3.93
N PHE A 75 8.01 13.01 -4.10
CA PHE A 75 9.13 13.89 -3.77
C PHE A 75 10.33 13.58 -4.65
N VAL A 76 11.37 14.42 -4.58
CA VAL A 76 12.61 14.23 -5.34
C VAL A 76 13.76 13.96 -4.38
N HIS A 77 14.59 12.96 -4.67
CA HIS A 77 15.80 12.66 -3.94
C HIS A 77 16.88 12.14 -4.88
N ASN A 78 18.11 12.67 -4.78
CA ASN A 78 19.25 12.29 -5.61
C ASN A 78 18.90 12.13 -7.10
N ASP A 79 18.30 13.17 -7.70
CA ASP A 79 17.88 13.21 -9.12
C ASP A 79 16.89 12.09 -9.52
N HIS A 80 16.13 11.56 -8.57
CA HIS A 80 15.06 10.61 -8.82
C HIS A 80 13.72 11.13 -8.29
N VAL A 81 12.67 10.81 -9.02
CA VAL A 81 11.29 11.05 -8.60
C VAL A 81 10.82 9.84 -7.79
N MET A 82 10.53 10.06 -6.53
CA MET A 82 10.06 9.06 -5.58
C MET A 82 8.54 9.11 -5.49
N ASN A 83 7.86 8.05 -5.88
CA ASN A 83 6.42 7.87 -5.69
C ASN A 83 6.21 6.92 -4.51
N LEU A 84 5.88 7.47 -3.36
CA LEU A 84 5.69 6.73 -2.12
C LEU A 84 4.20 6.50 -1.87
N LEU A 85 3.83 5.24 -1.62
CA LEU A 85 2.49 4.82 -1.26
C LEU A 85 2.50 4.32 0.18
N ASP A 86 1.97 5.13 1.10
CA ASP A 86 1.86 4.76 2.51
C ASP A 86 0.58 3.94 2.73
N THR A 87 0.73 2.63 2.91
CA THR A 87 -0.40 1.69 3.01
C THR A 87 -0.97 1.61 4.42
N PRO A 88 -2.24 1.22 4.61
CA PRO A 88 -2.78 0.92 5.94
C PRO A 88 -2.02 -0.22 6.61
N GLY A 89 -1.67 -0.05 7.90
CA GLY A 89 -1.03 -1.11 8.68
C GLY A 89 -2.02 -2.15 9.21
N HIS A 90 -3.27 -1.74 9.48
CA HIS A 90 -4.28 -2.61 10.09
C HIS A 90 -4.85 -3.63 9.09
N GLU A 91 -5.06 -4.88 9.55
CA GLU A 91 -5.54 -5.97 8.69
C GLU A 91 -6.93 -5.74 8.10
N ASP A 92 -7.80 -5.00 8.78
CA ASP A 92 -9.12 -4.65 8.30
C ASP A 92 -9.09 -3.88 6.96
N PHE A 93 -7.95 -3.26 6.62
CA PHE A 93 -7.76 -2.51 5.39
C PHE A 93 -6.80 -3.19 4.40
N SER A 94 -6.64 -4.51 4.52
CA SER A 94 -5.70 -5.30 3.70
C SER A 94 -5.96 -5.24 2.20
N GLU A 95 -7.22 -5.15 1.77
CA GLU A 95 -7.55 -5.05 0.34
C GLU A 95 -6.94 -3.80 -0.31
N ASP A 96 -6.98 -2.65 0.38
CA ASP A 96 -6.35 -1.43 -0.14
C ASP A 96 -4.84 -1.60 -0.28
N THR A 97 -4.20 -2.26 0.70
CA THR A 97 -2.78 -2.61 0.63
C THR A 97 -2.48 -3.53 -0.56
N TYR A 98 -3.27 -4.58 -0.76
CA TYR A 98 -3.06 -5.54 -1.84
C TYR A 98 -3.20 -4.90 -3.22
N ARG A 99 -4.23 -4.05 -3.41
CA ARG A 99 -4.37 -3.27 -4.65
C ARG A 99 -3.23 -2.29 -4.86
N THR A 100 -2.79 -1.62 -3.79
CA THR A 100 -1.65 -0.70 -3.84
C THR A 100 -0.37 -1.40 -4.28
N LEU A 101 -0.10 -2.62 -3.77
CA LEU A 101 1.04 -3.43 -4.16
C LEU A 101 1.02 -3.80 -5.67
N THR A 102 -0.13 -3.74 -6.33
CA THR A 102 -0.18 -3.93 -7.78
C THR A 102 0.36 -2.75 -8.57
N ALA A 103 0.37 -1.57 -7.98
CA ALA A 103 0.78 -0.34 -8.64
C ALA A 103 2.26 0.03 -8.41
N VAL A 104 2.98 -0.70 -7.56
CA VAL A 104 4.36 -0.39 -7.21
C VAL A 104 5.36 -1.35 -7.85
N ASP A 105 6.62 -0.94 -7.90
CA ASP A 105 7.73 -1.73 -8.46
C ASP A 105 8.61 -2.36 -7.37
N SER A 106 8.51 -1.86 -6.13
CA SER A 106 9.20 -2.40 -4.95
C SER A 106 8.42 -2.09 -3.68
N ALA A 107 8.84 -2.65 -2.55
CA ALA A 107 8.27 -2.38 -1.25
C ALA A 107 9.37 -2.12 -0.20
N LEU A 108 9.05 -1.26 0.77
CA LEU A 108 9.83 -1.08 1.99
C LEU A 108 9.05 -1.71 3.15
N MET A 109 9.57 -2.80 3.68
CA MET A 109 9.00 -3.50 4.83
C MET A 109 9.57 -2.94 6.13
N VAL A 110 8.71 -2.51 7.05
CA VAL A 110 9.12 -1.99 8.36
C VAL A 110 8.80 -3.01 9.44
N ILE A 111 9.80 -3.43 10.18
CA ILE A 111 9.72 -4.40 11.28
C ILE A 111 10.09 -3.69 12.61
N ASP A 112 9.35 -3.97 13.67
CA ASP A 112 9.66 -3.50 15.03
C ASP A 112 10.72 -4.42 15.65
N VAL A 113 11.85 -3.86 16.11
CA VAL A 113 12.95 -4.64 16.71
C VAL A 113 12.53 -5.51 17.89
N ALA A 114 11.52 -5.09 18.65
CA ALA A 114 11.05 -5.83 19.81
C ALA A 114 10.05 -6.94 19.45
N LYS A 115 9.22 -6.72 18.41
CA LYS A 115 8.17 -7.66 18.00
C LYS A 115 8.64 -8.69 16.97
N GLY A 116 9.56 -8.30 16.07
CA GLY A 116 10.01 -9.15 14.98
C GLY A 116 8.95 -9.34 13.90
N VAL A 117 8.89 -10.54 13.32
CA VAL A 117 7.95 -10.90 12.26
C VAL A 117 6.61 -11.29 12.87
N GLU A 118 5.56 -10.55 12.52
CA GLU A 118 4.18 -10.82 12.94
C GLU A 118 3.35 -11.40 11.78
N ASP A 119 2.22 -12.04 12.06
CA ASP A 119 1.33 -12.69 11.06
C ASP A 119 0.98 -11.76 9.90
N ARG A 120 0.79 -10.47 10.18
CA ARG A 120 0.52 -9.48 9.14
C ARG A 120 1.68 -9.34 8.16
N THR A 121 2.92 -9.39 8.66
CA THR A 121 4.14 -9.33 7.83
C THR A 121 4.21 -10.53 6.89
N VAL A 122 3.85 -11.72 7.39
CA VAL A 122 3.80 -12.96 6.58
C VAL A 122 2.79 -12.80 5.42
N LYS A 123 1.56 -12.36 5.72
CA LYS A 123 0.53 -12.14 4.69
C LYS A 123 0.94 -11.12 3.63
N LEU A 124 1.61 -10.03 4.03
CA LEU A 124 2.12 -9.02 3.10
C LEU A 124 3.23 -9.58 2.21
N MET A 125 4.12 -10.40 2.79
CA MET A 125 5.17 -11.08 2.05
C MET A 125 4.60 -12.03 1.00
N GLU A 126 3.55 -12.80 1.32
CA GLU A 126 2.87 -13.68 0.37
C GLU A 126 2.36 -12.91 -0.85
N VAL A 127 1.77 -11.74 -0.64
CA VAL A 127 1.27 -10.89 -1.73
C VAL A 127 2.41 -10.34 -2.59
N CYS A 128 3.51 -9.89 -1.98
CA CYS A 128 4.69 -9.43 -2.71
C CYS A 128 5.30 -10.56 -3.55
N ARG A 129 5.31 -11.79 -3.01
CA ARG A 129 5.85 -12.98 -3.66
C ARG A 129 5.07 -13.40 -4.90
N LEU A 130 3.75 -13.18 -4.94
CA LEU A 130 2.92 -13.46 -6.14
C LEU A 130 3.37 -12.66 -7.38
N ARG A 131 4.20 -11.64 -7.20
CA ARG A 131 4.65 -10.73 -8.25
C ARG A 131 6.16 -10.56 -8.29
N ASP A 132 6.89 -11.36 -7.51
CA ASP A 132 8.33 -11.20 -7.34
C ASP A 132 8.75 -9.76 -7.01
N THR A 133 7.90 -9.05 -6.23
CA THR A 133 8.14 -7.65 -5.85
C THR A 133 9.38 -7.56 -4.97
N PRO A 134 10.44 -6.82 -5.37
CA PRO A 134 11.61 -6.62 -4.54
C PRO A 134 11.28 -5.90 -3.24
N ILE A 135 11.83 -6.39 -2.12
CA ILE A 135 11.55 -5.87 -0.78
C ILE A 135 12.85 -5.44 -0.12
N MET A 136 12.91 -4.18 0.35
CA MET A 136 13.89 -3.74 1.35
C MET A 136 13.28 -3.84 2.73
N THR A 137 14.05 -4.25 3.71
CA THR A 137 13.61 -4.38 5.10
C THR A 137 14.29 -3.34 5.98
N PHE A 138 13.48 -2.60 6.75
CA PHE A 138 13.95 -1.65 7.75
C PHE A 138 13.54 -2.11 9.15
N ILE A 139 14.51 -2.52 9.96
CA ILE A 139 14.31 -2.87 11.37
C ILE A 139 14.38 -1.58 12.19
N ASN A 140 13.21 -1.18 12.69
CA ASN A 140 12.95 0.12 13.32
C ASN A 140 12.90 0.03 14.83
N LYS A 141 13.00 1.17 15.48
CA LYS A 141 12.88 1.39 16.92
C LYS A 141 14.07 0.88 17.75
N LEU A 142 15.25 0.88 17.19
CA LEU A 142 16.49 0.54 17.92
C LEU A 142 16.82 1.47 19.11
N ASP A 143 16.09 2.58 19.26
CA ASP A 143 16.08 3.41 20.46
C ASP A 143 15.47 2.73 21.70
N ARG A 144 14.91 1.52 21.53
CA ARG A 144 14.34 0.69 22.59
C ARG A 144 15.07 -0.63 22.67
N GLU A 145 15.03 -1.24 23.87
CA GLU A 145 15.47 -2.62 24.02
C GLU A 145 14.58 -3.53 23.18
N GLY A 146 15.18 -4.46 22.47
CA GLY A 146 14.53 -5.38 21.58
C GLY A 146 15.27 -6.71 21.50
N ARG A 147 15.04 -7.43 20.42
CA ARG A 147 15.70 -8.70 20.13
C ARG A 147 17.07 -8.44 19.51
N GLU A 148 17.98 -9.41 19.67
CA GLU A 148 19.29 -9.32 19.06
C GLU A 148 19.16 -9.22 17.52
N PRO A 149 19.95 -8.35 16.86
CA PRO A 149 19.87 -8.15 15.42
C PRO A 149 20.07 -9.44 14.61
N ILE A 150 20.95 -10.32 15.03
CA ILE A 150 21.22 -11.60 14.35
C ILE A 150 20.01 -12.53 14.42
N ASP A 151 19.34 -12.61 15.58
CA ASP A 151 18.14 -13.44 15.76
C ASP A 151 16.97 -12.93 14.89
N LEU A 152 16.91 -11.62 14.67
CA LEU A 152 15.90 -11.03 13.78
C LEU A 152 16.16 -11.36 12.32
N LEU A 153 17.42 -11.40 11.88
CA LEU A 153 17.75 -11.85 10.53
C LEU A 153 17.33 -13.31 10.32
N ASP A 154 17.67 -14.19 11.27
CA ASP A 154 17.29 -15.61 11.23
C ASP A 154 15.76 -15.79 11.22
N GLU A 155 15.02 -14.99 11.99
CA GLU A 155 13.55 -15.02 11.99
C GLU A 155 12.98 -14.56 10.64
N VAL A 156 13.48 -13.45 10.08
CA VAL A 156 13.03 -12.98 8.77
C VAL A 156 13.28 -14.04 7.70
N GLU A 157 14.45 -14.68 7.71
CA GLU A 157 14.77 -15.75 6.77
C GLU A 157 13.89 -16.98 6.94
N SER A 158 13.74 -17.46 8.17
CA SER A 158 13.02 -18.70 8.45
C SER A 158 11.51 -18.55 8.29
N VAL A 159 10.94 -17.42 8.73
CA VAL A 159 9.48 -17.19 8.70
C VAL A 159 9.03 -16.67 7.34
N LEU A 160 9.77 -15.71 6.77
CA LEU A 160 9.39 -15.11 5.49
C LEU A 160 10.02 -15.86 4.30
N GLY A 161 10.97 -16.76 4.50
CA GLY A 161 11.60 -17.54 3.45
C GLY A 161 12.31 -16.68 2.40
N ILE A 162 12.99 -15.62 2.81
CA ILE A 162 13.75 -14.69 1.97
C ILE A 162 15.12 -14.49 2.57
N GLN A 163 16.18 -14.52 1.74
CA GLN A 163 17.54 -14.30 2.21
C GLN A 163 17.75 -12.87 2.70
N CYS A 164 18.39 -12.69 3.85
CA CYS A 164 18.71 -11.38 4.43
C CYS A 164 20.17 -11.00 4.15
N ALA A 165 20.36 -9.82 3.57
CA ALA A 165 21.67 -9.21 3.41
C ALA A 165 21.73 -7.91 4.24
N PRO A 166 22.31 -7.89 5.43
CA PRO A 166 22.42 -6.68 6.23
C PRO A 166 23.37 -5.68 5.54
N ILE A 167 22.81 -4.54 5.13
CA ILE A 167 23.55 -3.42 4.55
C ILE A 167 24.11 -2.55 5.66
N THR A 168 23.28 -2.24 6.66
CA THR A 168 23.72 -1.53 7.85
C THR A 168 23.67 -2.44 9.06
N TRP A 169 24.47 -2.12 10.09
CA TRP A 169 24.50 -2.81 11.37
C TRP A 169 24.40 -1.80 12.51
N PRO A 170 23.63 -2.05 13.57
CA PRO A 170 23.46 -1.08 14.65
C PRO A 170 24.71 -0.99 15.52
N VAL A 171 25.01 0.20 16.03
CA VAL A 171 26.01 0.45 17.05
C VAL A 171 25.31 0.56 18.41
N GLY A 172 25.14 -0.59 19.06
CA GLY A 172 24.37 -0.75 20.29
C GLY A 172 22.86 -0.72 20.07
N MET A 173 22.09 -0.84 21.17
CA MET A 173 20.62 -0.88 21.17
C MET A 173 20.07 -0.15 22.41
N GLY A 174 18.82 0.28 22.36
CA GLY A 174 18.14 0.96 23.45
C GLY A 174 18.83 2.26 23.80
N LYS A 175 19.14 2.47 25.07
CA LYS A 175 19.87 3.67 25.53
C LYS A 175 21.32 3.73 25.02
N ARG A 176 21.89 2.60 24.59
CA ARG A 176 23.25 2.50 24.05
C ARG A 176 23.29 2.70 22.54
N PHE A 177 22.14 2.84 21.88
CA PHE A 177 22.07 3.01 20.42
C PHE A 177 22.68 4.37 20.02
N LYS A 178 23.87 4.34 19.42
CA LYS A 178 24.66 5.51 19.04
C LYS A 178 24.67 5.78 17.54
N GLY A 179 24.43 4.76 16.71
CA GLY A 179 24.55 4.91 15.27
C GLY A 179 24.40 3.61 14.51
N ILE A 180 24.86 3.63 13.27
CA ILE A 180 24.90 2.47 12.40
C ILE A 180 26.26 2.36 11.71
N TYR A 181 26.68 1.14 11.38
CA TYR A 181 27.78 0.88 10.48
C TYR A 181 27.24 0.42 9.13
N HIS A 182 27.62 1.12 8.06
CA HIS A 182 27.30 0.74 6.69
C HIS A 182 28.36 -0.20 6.13
N ARG A 183 28.04 -1.48 5.97
CA ARG A 183 29.01 -2.55 5.67
C ARG A 183 29.72 -2.38 4.33
N TYR A 184 29.00 -1.94 3.29
CA TYR A 184 29.54 -1.79 1.94
C TYR A 184 30.28 -0.48 1.71
N GLU A 185 29.98 0.54 2.49
CA GLU A 185 30.72 1.81 2.49
C GLU A 185 31.90 1.81 3.46
N ASP A 186 31.97 0.80 4.35
CA ASP A 186 32.94 0.72 5.46
C ASP A 186 32.95 2.02 6.28
N THR A 187 31.76 2.48 6.66
CA THR A 187 31.58 3.78 7.32
C THR A 187 30.62 3.67 8.51
N VAL A 188 31.07 4.17 9.67
CA VAL A 188 30.23 4.29 10.87
C VAL A 188 29.59 5.68 10.90
N TYR A 189 28.29 5.72 11.01
CA TYR A 189 27.47 6.92 11.15
C TYR A 189 27.04 7.07 12.60
N LEU A 190 27.62 8.01 13.33
CA LEU A 190 27.27 8.30 14.72
C LEU A 190 26.35 9.52 14.80
N TYR A 191 25.23 9.35 15.47
CA TYR A 191 24.21 10.37 15.60
C TYR A 191 24.29 11.05 16.96
N GLN A 192 24.10 12.38 16.98
CA GLN A 192 24.04 13.13 18.23
C GLN A 192 22.60 13.22 18.71
N HIS A 193 22.37 12.92 19.99
CA HIS A 193 21.08 13.10 20.63
C HIS A 193 20.86 14.60 20.91
N GLY A 194 19.97 15.24 20.13
CA GLY A 194 19.64 16.66 20.27
C GLY A 194 18.13 16.90 20.34
N LYS A 195 17.74 17.97 21.09
CA LYS A 195 16.33 18.32 21.28
C LYS A 195 15.61 18.88 20.03
N ASN A 196 16.32 19.14 18.94
CA ASN A 196 15.74 19.69 17.71
C ASN A 196 15.64 18.60 16.64
N ALA A 197 14.42 18.29 16.24
CA ALA A 197 14.07 17.33 15.18
C ALA A 197 14.49 17.76 13.74
N GLN A 198 15.42 18.69 13.61
CA GLN A 198 15.99 19.11 12.32
C GLN A 198 17.05 18.10 11.87
N LYS A 199 17.27 18.03 10.56
CA LYS A 199 18.29 17.18 9.91
C LYS A 199 19.62 17.30 10.65
N GLN A 200 19.94 16.31 11.48
CA GLN A 200 21.26 16.23 12.12
C GLN A 200 22.18 15.44 11.20
N GLU A 201 23.27 16.04 10.81
CA GLU A 201 24.34 15.32 10.12
C GLU A 201 25.02 14.36 11.10
N ALA A 202 25.14 13.10 10.70
CA ALA A 202 25.88 12.10 11.45
C ALA A 202 27.38 12.40 11.35
N VAL A 203 28.12 12.13 12.41
CA VAL A 203 29.58 12.06 12.33
C VAL A 203 29.93 10.79 11.57
N GLN A 204 30.63 10.93 10.45
CA GLN A 204 31.02 9.82 9.60
C GLN A 204 32.47 9.44 9.89
N ILE A 205 32.69 8.16 10.19
CA ILE A 205 34.03 7.62 10.47
C ILE A 205 34.23 6.44 9.52
N LYS A 206 35.23 6.57 8.65
CA LYS A 206 35.53 5.54 7.67
C LYS A 206 36.50 4.51 8.23
N GLY A 207 36.14 3.23 8.07
CA GLY A 207 36.93 2.09 8.51
C GLY A 207 36.64 1.66 9.96
N LEU A 208 36.40 0.37 10.18
CA LEU A 208 36.18 -0.21 11.52
C LEU A 208 37.44 -0.15 12.40
N ASP A 209 38.62 -0.12 11.80
CA ASP A 209 39.91 -0.05 12.51
C ASP A 209 40.35 1.40 12.79
N ASN A 210 39.49 2.39 12.49
CA ASN A 210 39.81 3.80 12.71
C ASN A 210 39.92 4.10 14.23
N PRO A 211 41.05 4.62 14.74
CA PRO A 211 41.22 4.92 16.18
C PRO A 211 40.19 5.89 16.74
N GLN A 212 39.59 6.76 15.92
CA GLN A 212 38.51 7.65 16.36
C GLN A 212 37.28 6.90 16.87
N LEU A 213 37.05 5.64 16.40
CA LEU A 213 35.97 4.81 16.91
C LEU A 213 36.19 4.45 18.39
N ASP A 214 37.42 4.11 18.76
CA ASP A 214 37.78 3.74 20.14
C ASP A 214 37.63 4.96 21.07
N GLU A 215 37.99 6.15 20.58
CA GLU A 215 37.83 7.40 21.33
C GLU A 215 36.34 7.76 21.57
N LEU A 216 35.48 7.56 20.58
CA LEU A 216 34.07 7.96 20.64
C LEU A 216 33.13 6.89 21.22
N LEU A 217 33.43 5.63 20.99
CA LEU A 217 32.60 4.51 21.39
C LEU A 217 33.09 3.77 22.62
N GLY A 218 34.40 3.85 22.92
CA GLY A 218 35.02 3.06 24.00
C GLY A 218 34.86 1.56 23.72
N ASP A 219 34.46 0.80 24.75
CA ASP A 219 34.27 -0.66 24.66
C ASP A 219 33.31 -1.08 23.55
N SER A 220 32.32 -0.23 23.21
CA SER A 220 31.38 -0.52 22.12
C SER A 220 32.03 -0.56 20.73
N ALA A 221 33.25 -0.04 20.56
CA ALA A 221 33.96 -0.16 19.30
C ALA A 221 34.42 -1.61 19.05
N GLN A 222 34.90 -2.28 20.11
CA GLN A 222 35.30 -3.69 20.01
C GLN A 222 34.07 -4.60 19.86
N GLU A 223 33.00 -4.35 20.62
CA GLU A 223 31.71 -5.04 20.46
C GLU A 223 31.26 -4.99 19.00
N LEU A 224 31.28 -3.82 18.36
CA LEU A 224 30.90 -3.65 16.95
C LEU A 224 31.80 -4.48 16.01
N ARG A 225 33.13 -4.49 16.22
CA ARG A 225 34.05 -5.27 15.40
C ARG A 225 33.76 -6.77 15.47
N ASP A 226 33.55 -7.28 16.68
CA ASP A 226 33.25 -8.69 16.95
C ASP A 226 31.89 -9.08 16.32
N GLU A 227 30.87 -8.24 16.45
CA GLU A 227 29.56 -8.46 15.80
C GLU A 227 29.67 -8.45 14.27
N ILE A 228 30.44 -7.54 13.67
CA ILE A 228 30.61 -7.47 12.22
C ILE A 228 31.38 -8.70 11.69
N GLU A 229 32.35 -9.22 12.43
CA GLU A 229 33.01 -10.45 12.08
C GLU A 229 32.05 -11.64 12.09
N LEU A 230 31.20 -11.74 13.11
CA LEU A 230 30.14 -12.74 13.19
C LEU A 230 29.17 -12.63 12.01
N VAL A 231 28.69 -11.41 11.73
CA VAL A 231 27.73 -11.14 10.64
C VAL A 231 28.31 -11.50 9.28
N LYS A 232 29.61 -11.22 9.04
CA LYS A 232 30.29 -11.62 7.78
C LYS A 232 30.29 -13.13 7.59
N GLY A 233 30.36 -13.90 8.67
CA GLY A 233 30.34 -15.36 8.61
C GLY A 233 28.95 -15.98 8.56
N ALA A 234 27.95 -15.31 9.12
CA ALA A 234 26.61 -15.86 9.35
C ALA A 234 25.52 -15.32 8.41
N SER A 235 25.74 -14.20 7.71
CA SER A 235 24.73 -13.58 6.84
C SER A 235 25.10 -13.69 5.36
N HIS A 236 24.10 -13.48 4.49
CA HIS A 236 24.31 -13.44 3.05
C HIS A 236 24.97 -12.12 2.61
N GLU A 237 25.83 -12.20 1.60
CA GLU A 237 26.31 -11.01 0.89
C GLU A 237 25.22 -10.46 -0.02
N PHE A 238 25.14 -9.13 -0.11
CA PHE A 238 24.15 -8.48 -0.96
C PHE A 238 24.39 -8.77 -2.44
N ASN A 239 23.33 -9.23 -3.09
CA ASN A 239 23.32 -9.50 -4.53
C ASN A 239 22.11 -8.77 -5.14
N LEU A 240 22.39 -7.81 -6.02
CA LEU A 240 21.36 -6.98 -6.63
C LEU A 240 20.38 -7.80 -7.48
N ASP A 241 20.85 -8.78 -8.24
CA ASP A 241 19.97 -9.62 -9.07
C ASP A 241 19.05 -10.48 -8.22
N ALA A 242 19.54 -11.03 -7.11
CA ALA A 242 18.71 -11.79 -6.16
C ALA A 242 17.66 -10.90 -5.47
N TYR A 243 18.03 -9.65 -5.14
CA TYR A 243 17.10 -8.67 -4.62
C TYR A 243 16.00 -8.31 -5.65
N LEU A 244 16.40 -7.97 -6.88
CA LEU A 244 15.46 -7.64 -7.94
C LEU A 244 14.54 -8.81 -8.33
N ALA A 245 14.99 -10.04 -8.12
CA ALA A 245 14.19 -11.26 -8.32
C ALA A 245 13.28 -11.60 -7.10
N GLY A 246 13.22 -10.76 -6.06
CA GLY A 246 12.42 -11.00 -4.85
C GLY A 246 12.92 -12.17 -3.97
N LYS A 247 14.16 -12.64 -4.15
CA LYS A 247 14.75 -13.76 -3.40
C LYS A 247 15.60 -13.32 -2.21
N MET A 248 16.01 -12.06 -2.20
CA MET A 248 16.85 -11.47 -1.17
C MET A 248 16.26 -10.12 -0.73
N THR A 249 16.42 -9.79 0.56
CA THR A 249 16.10 -8.47 1.09
C THR A 249 17.35 -7.82 1.68
N PRO A 250 17.75 -6.64 1.19
CA PRO A 250 18.72 -5.82 1.91
C PRO A 250 18.09 -5.29 3.20
N VAL A 251 18.80 -5.44 4.32
CA VAL A 251 18.31 -5.13 5.66
C VAL A 251 19.04 -3.91 6.22
N TYR A 252 18.25 -2.95 6.69
CA TYR A 252 18.70 -1.71 7.34
C TYR A 252 18.20 -1.65 8.76
N PHE A 253 19.00 -1.08 9.65
CA PHE A 253 18.70 -0.89 11.06
C PHE A 253 18.63 0.59 11.39
N GLY A 254 17.68 0.98 12.27
CA GLY A 254 17.59 2.37 12.66
C GLY A 254 16.49 2.71 13.66
N SER A 255 16.34 4.01 13.90
CA SER A 255 15.27 4.57 14.71
C SER A 255 14.64 5.76 13.98
N ALA A 256 13.46 5.54 13.42
CA ALA A 256 12.78 6.60 12.68
C ALA A 256 12.43 7.81 13.56
N ILE A 257 12.07 7.61 14.84
CA ILE A 257 11.73 8.71 15.74
C ILE A 257 12.93 9.65 15.96
N ASN A 258 14.15 9.08 15.98
CA ASN A 258 15.39 9.81 16.18
C ASN A 258 16.08 10.22 14.87
N ASN A 259 15.55 9.89 13.71
CA ASN A 259 16.12 10.10 12.37
C ASN A 259 17.38 9.24 12.07
N PHE A 260 17.64 8.20 12.82
CA PHE A 260 18.86 7.39 12.70
C PHE A 260 18.66 6.29 11.64
N GLY A 261 19.59 6.20 10.68
CA GLY A 261 19.57 5.21 9.59
C GLY A 261 18.58 5.47 8.45
N ILE A 262 17.81 6.56 8.50
CA ILE A 262 16.78 6.86 7.48
C ILE A 262 17.40 7.46 6.21
N LYS A 263 18.40 8.34 6.37
CA LYS A 263 19.06 8.95 5.22
C LYS A 263 19.80 7.90 4.40
N GLU A 264 20.56 7.05 5.07
CA GLU A 264 21.33 5.96 4.48
C GLU A 264 20.40 4.95 3.78
N LEU A 265 19.28 4.57 4.40
CA LEU A 265 18.23 3.80 3.77
C LEU A 265 17.70 4.47 2.49
N LEU A 266 17.42 5.78 2.53
CA LEU A 266 16.83 6.49 1.40
C LEU A 266 17.83 6.63 0.24
N ASP A 267 19.10 6.89 0.54
CA ASP A 267 20.16 6.99 -0.46
C ASP A 267 20.35 5.66 -1.19
N ASP A 268 20.42 4.55 -0.46
CA ASP A 268 20.53 3.21 -1.04
C ASP A 268 19.24 2.78 -1.74
N PHE A 269 18.07 3.19 -1.24
CA PHE A 269 16.79 2.89 -1.87
C PHE A 269 16.75 3.46 -3.30
N VAL A 270 17.21 4.68 -3.49
CA VAL A 270 17.33 5.30 -4.82
C VAL A 270 18.26 4.49 -5.74
N GLN A 271 19.35 3.98 -5.18
CA GLN A 271 20.37 3.25 -5.93
C GLN A 271 19.92 1.83 -6.33
N TYR A 272 19.33 1.07 -5.40
CA TYR A 272 19.07 -0.35 -5.58
C TYR A 272 17.63 -0.67 -6.00
N ALA A 273 16.64 0.13 -5.61
CA ALA A 273 15.26 -0.13 -6.01
C ALA A 273 15.10 -0.04 -7.53
N PRO A 274 14.27 -0.92 -8.12
CA PRO A 274 14.07 -0.92 -9.56
C PRO A 274 13.37 0.34 -10.04
N GLY A 275 13.63 0.73 -11.29
CA GLY A 275 12.78 1.62 -12.04
C GLY A 275 11.43 0.96 -12.37
N PRO A 276 10.59 1.60 -13.20
CA PRO A 276 9.31 1.03 -13.62
C PRO A 276 9.49 -0.33 -14.28
N GLN A 277 8.68 -1.31 -13.86
CA GLN A 277 8.76 -2.69 -14.34
C GLN A 277 7.68 -3.01 -15.37
N PRO A 278 7.91 -3.97 -16.28
CA PRO A 278 6.92 -4.45 -17.22
C PRO A 278 5.64 -4.93 -16.53
N ARG A 279 4.48 -4.75 -17.18
CA ARG A 279 3.17 -5.13 -16.63
C ARG A 279 2.40 -6.05 -17.56
N ALA A 280 1.85 -7.12 -16.99
CA ALA A 280 1.05 -8.08 -17.74
C ALA A 280 -0.34 -7.51 -18.07
N THR A 281 -0.81 -7.83 -19.26
CA THR A 281 -2.18 -7.57 -19.71
C THR A 281 -2.81 -8.87 -20.22
N ASN A 282 -4.08 -8.81 -20.59
CA ASN A 282 -4.78 -9.94 -21.22
C ASN A 282 -4.20 -10.33 -22.58
N GLU A 283 -3.48 -9.43 -23.25
CA GLU A 283 -2.96 -9.66 -24.62
C GLU A 283 -1.44 -9.87 -24.63
N ARG A 284 -0.68 -9.06 -23.86
CA ARG A 284 0.78 -9.07 -23.87
C ARG A 284 1.37 -8.44 -22.61
N ILE A 285 2.68 -8.46 -22.51
CA ILE A 285 3.41 -7.67 -21.51
C ILE A 285 3.65 -6.27 -22.10
N VAL A 286 3.33 -5.23 -21.33
CA VAL A 286 3.61 -3.82 -21.65
C VAL A 286 4.92 -3.44 -20.98
N ASN A 287 5.86 -2.89 -21.76
CA ASN A 287 7.15 -2.40 -21.28
C ASN A 287 7.11 -0.90 -21.00
N PRO A 288 7.82 -0.40 -19.98
CA PRO A 288 7.78 1.00 -19.59
C PRO A 288 8.42 1.96 -20.62
N ASP A 289 9.28 1.46 -21.51
CA ASP A 289 9.96 2.20 -22.58
C ASP A 289 9.12 2.37 -23.85
N GLU A 290 7.92 1.80 -23.92
CA GLU A 290 7.02 2.00 -25.05
C GLU A 290 6.53 3.45 -25.13
N GLU A 291 6.46 4.01 -26.36
CA GLU A 291 6.07 5.41 -26.57
C GLU A 291 4.57 5.66 -26.30
N ALA A 292 3.73 4.67 -26.58
CA ALA A 292 2.29 4.80 -26.41
C ALA A 292 1.90 4.78 -24.92
N PHE A 293 1.06 5.73 -24.52
CA PHE A 293 0.56 5.78 -23.15
C PHE A 293 -0.31 4.57 -22.86
N SER A 294 -0.04 3.94 -21.71
CA SER A 294 -0.94 3.00 -21.08
C SER A 294 -0.88 3.11 -19.56
N GLY A 295 -2.00 2.82 -18.91
CA GLY A 295 -2.08 2.86 -17.45
C GLY A 295 -3.37 2.27 -16.93
N PHE A 296 -3.40 1.94 -15.64
CA PHE A 296 -4.56 1.36 -14.98
C PHE A 296 -4.91 2.04 -13.66
N VAL A 297 -6.18 1.98 -13.31
CA VAL A 297 -6.72 2.51 -12.05
C VAL A 297 -6.58 1.45 -10.97
N PHE A 298 -5.81 1.73 -9.92
CA PHE A 298 -5.67 0.81 -8.79
C PHE A 298 -6.44 1.26 -7.55
N LYS A 299 -6.83 2.53 -7.50
CA LYS A 299 -7.52 3.13 -6.35
C LYS A 299 -8.47 4.23 -6.76
N ILE A 300 -9.59 4.34 -6.06
CA ILE A 300 -10.50 5.51 -6.11
C ILE A 300 -10.63 6.06 -4.70
N GLN A 301 -10.61 7.37 -4.57
CA GLN A 301 -10.76 8.07 -3.32
C GLN A 301 -11.72 9.24 -3.48
N ALA A 302 -12.78 9.29 -2.66
CA ALA A 302 -13.69 10.41 -2.64
C ALA A 302 -13.39 11.36 -1.47
N ASN A 303 -13.83 12.61 -1.62
CA ASN A 303 -13.89 13.61 -0.57
C ASN A 303 -12.56 13.85 0.17
N MET A 304 -11.43 13.78 -0.56
CA MET A 304 -10.11 14.09 0.01
C MET A 304 -10.02 15.56 0.46
N ASP A 305 -10.77 16.48 -0.16
CA ASP A 305 -10.97 17.83 0.33
C ASP A 305 -12.37 17.94 0.95
N PRO A 306 -12.49 18.21 2.27
CA PRO A 306 -13.80 18.36 2.93
C PRO A 306 -14.68 19.45 2.34
N LYS A 307 -14.09 20.44 1.64
CA LYS A 307 -14.81 21.57 1.01
C LYS A 307 -15.33 21.22 -0.38
N HIS A 308 -14.77 20.22 -1.03
CA HIS A 308 -15.12 19.81 -2.39
C HIS A 308 -15.49 18.32 -2.39
N ARG A 309 -16.69 18.01 -2.90
CA ARG A 309 -17.10 16.61 -3.16
C ARG A 309 -16.46 16.12 -4.45
N ASP A 310 -15.16 15.91 -4.38
CA ASP A 310 -14.39 15.37 -5.50
C ASP A 310 -14.14 13.86 -5.33
N ARG A 311 -14.01 13.19 -6.45
CA ARG A 311 -13.56 11.78 -6.52
C ARG A 311 -12.35 11.75 -7.42
N ILE A 312 -11.29 11.11 -6.94
CA ILE A 312 -10.04 10.97 -7.67
C ILE A 312 -9.80 9.49 -7.95
N ALA A 313 -9.56 9.16 -9.21
CA ALA A 313 -9.07 7.87 -9.64
C ALA A 313 -7.54 7.93 -9.76
N PHE A 314 -6.84 7.09 -9.02
CA PHE A 314 -5.38 6.99 -9.06
C PHE A 314 -4.98 6.02 -10.16
N VAL A 315 -4.25 6.54 -11.13
CA VAL A 315 -3.77 5.80 -12.29
C VAL A 315 -2.27 5.59 -12.18
N ARG A 316 -1.83 4.33 -12.24
CA ARG A 316 -0.43 3.98 -12.46
C ARG A 316 -0.15 4.04 -13.97
N ILE A 317 0.82 4.85 -14.39
CA ILE A 317 1.31 4.88 -15.77
C ILE A 317 2.27 3.72 -15.98
N CYS A 318 1.99 2.86 -16.96
CA CYS A 318 2.79 1.67 -17.24
C CYS A 318 3.73 1.88 -18.43
N SER A 319 3.33 2.69 -19.42
CA SER A 319 4.15 3.04 -20.58
C SER A 319 3.86 4.44 -21.07
N GLY A 320 4.76 5.00 -21.84
CA GLY A 320 4.66 6.31 -22.47
C GLY A 320 4.57 7.47 -21.50
N ALA A 321 3.96 8.55 -21.97
CA ALA A 321 3.85 9.78 -21.20
C ALA A 321 2.43 10.35 -21.24
N TYR A 322 1.90 10.71 -20.06
CA TYR A 322 0.75 11.59 -19.97
C TYR A 322 1.17 13.01 -20.38
N LYS A 323 0.35 13.65 -21.22
CA LYS A 323 0.43 15.07 -21.53
C LYS A 323 -0.94 15.70 -21.31
N LYS A 324 -0.95 16.89 -20.70
CA LYS A 324 -2.17 17.64 -20.43
C LYS A 324 -3.05 17.78 -21.67
N GLY A 325 -4.33 17.46 -21.54
CA GLY A 325 -5.30 17.56 -22.63
C GLY A 325 -5.30 16.40 -23.61
N MET A 326 -4.45 15.36 -23.41
CA MET A 326 -4.43 14.21 -24.29
C MET A 326 -5.75 13.43 -24.25
N LYS A 327 -6.02 12.72 -25.35
CA LYS A 327 -7.16 11.81 -25.47
C LYS A 327 -6.71 10.39 -25.25
N LEU A 328 -7.47 9.64 -24.45
CA LEU A 328 -7.20 8.26 -24.13
C LEU A 328 -8.44 7.39 -24.34
N SER A 329 -8.24 6.20 -24.81
CA SER A 329 -9.29 5.18 -24.87
C SER A 329 -9.57 4.63 -23.45
N HIS A 330 -10.77 4.81 -22.96
CA HIS A 330 -11.26 4.15 -21.74
C HIS A 330 -11.90 2.82 -22.13
N LEU A 331 -11.16 1.73 -21.97
CA LEU A 331 -11.49 0.45 -22.61
C LEU A 331 -12.82 -0.14 -22.16
N ARG A 332 -13.09 -0.16 -20.84
CA ARG A 332 -14.33 -0.76 -20.30
C ARG A 332 -15.59 -0.13 -20.87
N ILE A 333 -15.59 1.17 -21.12
CA ILE A 333 -16.76 1.88 -21.67
C ILE A 333 -16.69 2.05 -23.19
N GLY A 334 -15.59 1.65 -23.82
CA GLY A 334 -15.39 1.72 -25.27
C GLY A 334 -15.42 3.16 -25.83
N LYS A 335 -14.96 4.15 -25.06
CA LYS A 335 -15.01 5.56 -25.44
C LYS A 335 -13.65 6.21 -25.32
N GLU A 336 -13.38 7.13 -26.21
CA GLU A 336 -12.28 8.07 -26.07
C GLU A 336 -12.68 9.18 -25.09
N VAL A 337 -11.80 9.47 -24.13
CA VAL A 337 -11.98 10.52 -23.12
C VAL A 337 -10.80 11.48 -23.16
N GLN A 338 -11.08 12.77 -23.08
CA GLN A 338 -10.04 13.78 -22.98
C GLN A 338 -9.67 14.03 -21.52
N ILE A 339 -8.40 13.85 -21.18
CA ILE A 339 -7.87 14.12 -19.84
C ILE A 339 -7.38 15.57 -19.79
N ALA A 340 -8.30 16.46 -19.44
CA ALA A 340 -8.01 17.90 -19.41
C ALA A 340 -6.90 18.26 -18.42
N ASN A 341 -6.95 17.68 -17.22
CA ASN A 341 -5.96 17.88 -16.15
C ASN A 341 -5.75 16.60 -15.39
N ALA A 342 -4.50 16.32 -15.02
CA ALA A 342 -4.15 15.30 -14.06
C ALA A 342 -3.52 15.94 -12.82
N LEU A 343 -3.64 15.25 -11.69
CA LEU A 343 -3.11 15.67 -10.40
C LEU A 343 -1.87 14.84 -10.04
N THR A 344 -0.91 15.48 -9.41
CA THR A 344 0.16 14.84 -8.65
C THR A 344 0.04 15.23 -7.17
N PHE A 345 0.64 14.44 -6.30
CA PHE A 345 0.45 14.54 -4.85
C PHE A 345 1.82 14.77 -4.19
N MET A 346 2.16 16.04 -3.93
CA MET A 346 3.41 16.41 -3.27
C MET A 346 3.16 16.60 -1.77
N ALA A 347 3.60 15.63 -0.97
CA ALA A 347 3.56 15.70 0.50
C ALA A 347 2.19 16.15 1.09
N GLY A 348 1.08 15.71 0.47
CA GLY A 348 -0.28 16.07 0.89
C GLY A 348 -0.91 17.24 0.11
N ASP A 349 -0.12 18.00 -0.62
CA ASP A 349 -0.62 19.05 -1.52
C ASP A 349 -0.89 18.47 -2.92
N ARG A 350 -1.99 18.93 -3.53
CA ARG A 350 -2.35 18.56 -4.90
C ARG A 350 -1.87 19.62 -5.87
N SER A 351 -1.17 19.21 -6.89
CA SER A 351 -0.78 20.09 -7.98
C SER A 351 -1.20 19.50 -9.33
N HIS A 352 -1.53 20.38 -10.27
CA HIS A 352 -1.74 19.95 -11.65
C HIS A 352 -0.40 19.63 -12.29
N THR A 353 -0.33 18.51 -12.99
CA THR A 353 0.84 18.16 -13.79
C THR A 353 0.55 18.31 -15.27
N GLU A 354 1.54 18.78 -16.02
CA GLU A 354 1.47 18.86 -17.47
C GLU A 354 2.00 17.60 -18.14
N ILE A 355 2.96 16.92 -17.48
CA ILE A 355 3.63 15.71 -17.98
C ILE A 355 3.81 14.74 -16.81
N ALA A 356 3.56 13.46 -17.06
CA ALA A 356 3.93 12.35 -16.19
C ALA A 356 4.34 11.15 -17.03
N LEU A 357 5.29 10.34 -16.56
CA LEU A 357 5.90 9.26 -17.32
C LEU A 357 5.55 7.88 -16.75
N ALA A 358 5.92 6.83 -17.47
CA ALA A 358 5.88 5.47 -16.95
C ALA A 358 6.55 5.42 -15.57
N GLY A 359 5.88 4.77 -14.61
CA GLY A 359 6.29 4.77 -13.22
C GLY A 359 5.54 5.77 -12.34
N ASP A 360 5.12 6.91 -12.87
CA ASP A 360 4.38 7.90 -12.09
C ASP A 360 2.95 7.46 -11.77
N ILE A 361 2.40 8.04 -10.71
CA ILE A 361 1.00 7.92 -10.33
C ILE A 361 0.33 9.28 -10.49
N ILE A 362 -0.76 9.32 -11.25
CA ILE A 362 -1.55 10.51 -11.46
C ILE A 362 -2.97 10.33 -10.94
N GLY A 363 -3.57 11.42 -10.49
CA GLY A 363 -4.99 11.48 -10.13
C GLY A 363 -5.84 12.03 -11.26
N LEU A 364 -6.89 11.33 -11.62
CA LEU A 364 -7.89 11.80 -12.57
C LEU A 364 -9.19 12.14 -11.85
N HIS A 365 -9.81 13.28 -12.18
CA HIS A 365 -11.14 13.58 -11.66
C HIS A 365 -12.15 12.55 -12.15
N ASN A 366 -12.83 11.89 -11.22
CA ASN A 366 -13.81 10.85 -11.49
C ASN A 366 -15.24 11.36 -11.24
N HIS A 367 -15.99 11.50 -12.30
CA HIS A 367 -17.42 11.88 -12.24
C HIS A 367 -18.36 10.67 -12.12
N GLY A 368 -17.86 9.53 -11.60
CA GLY A 368 -18.63 8.31 -11.39
C GLY A 368 -18.54 7.29 -12.53
N THR A 369 -17.70 7.52 -13.53
CA THR A 369 -17.53 6.61 -14.67
C THR A 369 -16.31 5.71 -14.58
N ILE A 370 -15.27 6.15 -13.87
CA ILE A 370 -14.01 5.42 -13.71
C ILE A 370 -14.14 4.45 -12.52
N ARG A 371 -13.70 3.21 -12.70
CA ARG A 371 -13.68 2.14 -11.69
C ARG A 371 -12.27 1.63 -11.46
N ILE A 372 -12.04 0.99 -10.31
CA ILE A 372 -10.80 0.24 -10.07
C ILE A 372 -10.69 -0.84 -11.15
N GLY A 373 -9.47 -1.06 -11.69
CA GLY A 373 -9.21 -1.98 -12.78
C GLY A 373 -9.42 -1.40 -14.18
N ASP A 374 -9.96 -0.17 -14.30
CA ASP A 374 -10.08 0.47 -15.63
C ASP A 374 -8.71 0.74 -16.24
N THR A 375 -8.61 0.47 -17.52
CA THR A 375 -7.41 0.69 -18.31
C THR A 375 -7.62 1.86 -19.29
N PHE A 376 -6.60 2.70 -19.37
CA PHE A 376 -6.52 3.82 -20.31
C PHE A 376 -5.33 3.62 -21.24
N THR A 377 -5.54 3.76 -22.55
CA THR A 377 -4.49 3.59 -23.58
C THR A 377 -4.58 4.64 -24.67
N GLN A 378 -3.52 4.77 -25.49
CA GLN A 378 -3.54 5.50 -26.74
C GLN A 378 -4.01 4.60 -27.91
N GLY A 379 -5.18 3.97 -27.77
CA GLY A 379 -5.89 3.26 -28.85
C GLY A 379 -5.72 1.74 -28.86
N GLU A 380 -4.71 1.19 -28.18
CA GLU A 380 -4.56 -0.27 -28.09
C GLU A 380 -5.62 -0.90 -27.20
N GLN A 381 -6.16 -2.04 -27.62
CA GLN A 381 -7.21 -2.77 -26.89
C GLN A 381 -6.57 -3.84 -25.99
N LEU A 382 -6.09 -3.42 -24.82
CA LEU A 382 -5.50 -4.30 -23.80
C LEU A 382 -6.01 -3.94 -22.41
N LYS A 383 -6.14 -4.92 -21.52
CA LYS A 383 -6.55 -4.72 -20.13
C LYS A 383 -5.45 -5.22 -19.19
N PHE A 384 -5.00 -4.38 -18.27
CA PHE A 384 -4.07 -4.80 -17.21
C PHE A 384 -4.74 -5.83 -16.29
N THR A 385 -3.98 -6.86 -15.91
CA THR A 385 -4.42 -7.98 -15.10
C THR A 385 -3.82 -7.96 -13.69
N GLY A 386 -4.36 -8.81 -12.82
CA GLY A 386 -3.84 -9.03 -11.47
C GLY A 386 -4.24 -7.96 -10.44
N ILE A 387 -5.28 -7.16 -10.68
CA ILE A 387 -5.82 -6.23 -9.68
C ILE A 387 -6.90 -6.97 -8.89
N PRO A 388 -6.62 -7.37 -7.62
CA PRO A 388 -7.50 -8.28 -6.91
C PRO A 388 -8.74 -7.58 -6.36
N ASN A 389 -9.84 -8.31 -6.39
CA ASN A 389 -11.08 -8.03 -5.67
C ASN A 389 -11.45 -9.27 -4.86
N PHE A 390 -11.57 -9.15 -3.54
CA PHE A 390 -11.83 -10.26 -2.62
C PHE A 390 -13.28 -10.24 -2.18
N ALA A 391 -13.90 -11.41 -2.07
CA ALA A 391 -15.20 -11.52 -1.42
C ALA A 391 -15.08 -11.22 0.08
N PRO A 392 -15.99 -10.44 0.66
CA PRO A 392 -15.95 -10.09 2.07
C PRO A 392 -16.24 -11.31 2.97
N GLU A 393 -15.79 -11.20 4.23
CA GLU A 393 -15.94 -12.23 5.25
C GLU A 393 -16.93 -11.85 6.35
N LEU A 394 -17.23 -10.57 6.51
CA LEU A 394 -18.15 -10.05 7.52
C LEU A 394 -19.33 -9.35 6.84
N PHE A 395 -20.53 -9.57 7.36
CA PHE A 395 -21.75 -9.03 6.75
C PHE A 395 -22.65 -8.37 7.79
N ARG A 396 -23.27 -7.25 7.40
CA ARG A 396 -24.25 -6.52 8.22
C ARG A 396 -25.41 -6.05 7.35
N LEU A 397 -26.60 -6.17 7.86
CA LEU A 397 -27.78 -5.54 7.30
C LEU A 397 -27.74 -4.05 7.65
N VAL A 398 -27.93 -3.19 6.65
CA VAL A 398 -27.93 -1.74 6.83
C VAL A 398 -29.36 -1.24 6.97
N ARG A 399 -29.69 -0.64 8.12
CA ARG A 399 -30.99 -0.01 8.35
C ARG A 399 -30.86 1.49 8.51
N LEU A 400 -31.77 2.19 7.88
CA LEU A 400 -31.91 3.63 8.02
C LEU A 400 -32.62 3.99 9.32
N LYS A 401 -32.15 5.04 9.99
CA LYS A 401 -32.92 5.70 11.05
C LYS A 401 -34.02 6.59 10.48
N ASP A 402 -33.78 7.21 9.31
CA ASP A 402 -34.72 8.07 8.60
C ASP A 402 -35.07 7.47 7.24
N PRO A 403 -36.27 6.90 7.06
CA PRO A 403 -36.68 6.25 5.81
C PRO A 403 -36.63 7.16 4.56
N LEU A 404 -36.72 8.47 4.75
CA LEU A 404 -36.70 9.44 3.63
C LEU A 404 -35.32 9.52 2.95
N LYS A 405 -34.29 9.04 3.60
CA LYS A 405 -32.90 9.06 3.09
C LYS A 405 -32.46 7.79 2.34
N SER A 406 -33.40 6.92 1.94
CA SER A 406 -33.06 5.64 1.29
C SER A 406 -32.24 5.81 0.01
N LYS A 407 -32.55 6.80 -0.82
CA LYS A 407 -31.75 7.09 -2.04
C LYS A 407 -30.33 7.58 -1.71
N ALA A 408 -30.19 8.40 -0.68
CA ALA A 408 -28.89 8.90 -0.24
C ALA A 408 -28.04 7.77 0.38
N LEU A 409 -28.66 6.85 1.14
CA LEU A 409 -28.00 5.66 1.65
C LEU A 409 -27.46 4.78 0.52
N LEU A 410 -28.32 4.40 -0.44
CA LEU A 410 -27.91 3.54 -1.55
C LEU A 410 -26.78 4.18 -2.36
N LYS A 411 -26.90 5.48 -2.67
CA LYS A 411 -25.87 6.24 -3.35
C LYS A 411 -24.54 6.20 -2.56
N GLY A 412 -24.57 6.51 -1.27
CA GLY A 412 -23.39 6.53 -0.42
C GLY A 412 -22.72 5.16 -0.31
N LEU A 413 -23.51 4.09 -0.13
CA LEU A 413 -22.98 2.74 -0.06
C LEU A 413 -22.35 2.28 -1.39
N ILE A 414 -22.94 2.60 -2.54
CA ILE A 414 -22.36 2.28 -3.85
C ILE A 414 -21.05 3.06 -4.05
N GLU A 415 -21.06 4.37 -3.79
CA GLU A 415 -19.85 5.19 -3.96
C GLU A 415 -18.70 4.75 -3.05
N LEU A 416 -18.99 4.39 -1.79
CA LEU A 416 -18.00 3.84 -0.85
C LEU A 416 -17.51 2.45 -1.26
N SER A 417 -18.39 1.64 -1.87
CA SER A 417 -17.99 0.34 -2.44
C SER A 417 -17.09 0.48 -3.66
N GLU A 418 -17.31 1.49 -4.49
CA GLU A 418 -16.45 1.79 -5.65
C GLU A 418 -15.04 2.24 -5.24
N GLU A 419 -14.86 2.75 -4.02
CA GLU A 419 -13.54 2.98 -3.43
C GLU A 419 -12.84 1.69 -2.99
N GLY A 420 -13.59 0.58 -2.93
CA GLY A 420 -13.09 -0.75 -2.61
C GLY A 420 -12.86 -1.02 -1.12
N ALA A 421 -13.35 -0.15 -0.23
CA ALA A 421 -13.24 -0.35 1.22
C ALA A 421 -14.23 -1.39 1.74
N THR A 422 -15.40 -1.50 1.12
CA THR A 422 -16.50 -2.44 1.47
C THR A 422 -17.24 -2.82 0.21
N GLN A 423 -18.14 -3.79 0.31
CA GLN A 423 -19.01 -4.20 -0.81
C GLN A 423 -20.47 -4.12 -0.40
N VAL A 424 -21.31 -3.52 -1.27
CA VAL A 424 -22.75 -3.48 -1.06
C VAL A 424 -23.43 -4.57 -1.86
N PHE A 425 -24.33 -5.30 -1.23
CA PHE A 425 -25.14 -6.36 -1.86
C PHE A 425 -26.61 -5.98 -1.83
N ARG A 426 -27.26 -6.24 -2.95
CA ARG A 426 -28.71 -6.06 -3.15
C ARG A 426 -29.32 -7.44 -3.39
N PRO A 427 -29.85 -8.12 -2.33
CA PRO A 427 -30.50 -9.42 -2.49
C PRO A 427 -31.64 -9.34 -3.53
N LEU A 428 -31.78 -10.40 -4.33
CA LEU A 428 -32.81 -10.44 -5.37
C LEU A 428 -34.21 -10.60 -4.79
N ASN A 429 -34.34 -11.20 -3.60
CA ASN A 429 -35.61 -11.49 -2.94
C ASN A 429 -36.10 -10.36 -2.00
N SER A 430 -35.34 -9.27 -1.82
CA SER A 430 -35.72 -8.18 -0.91
C SER A 430 -35.10 -6.83 -1.32
N ASN A 431 -35.64 -5.76 -0.77
CA ASN A 431 -35.10 -4.39 -0.94
C ASN A 431 -34.10 -4.02 0.15
N GLN A 432 -33.62 -4.98 0.92
CA GLN A 432 -32.64 -4.76 1.98
C GLN A 432 -31.26 -4.56 1.37
N LEU A 433 -30.41 -3.80 2.06
CA LEU A 433 -29.01 -3.59 1.69
C LEU A 433 -28.12 -4.32 2.69
N ILE A 434 -27.27 -5.18 2.19
CA ILE A 434 -26.26 -5.88 2.99
C ILE A 434 -24.90 -5.26 2.67
N LEU A 435 -24.16 -4.87 3.70
CA LEU A 435 -22.79 -4.41 3.59
C LEU A 435 -21.85 -5.56 3.96
N GLY A 436 -20.89 -5.83 3.09
CA GLY A 436 -19.81 -6.79 3.31
C GLY A 436 -18.49 -6.08 3.53
N ALA A 437 -17.69 -6.58 4.45
CA ALA A 437 -16.38 -6.05 4.81
C ALA A 437 -15.38 -7.19 5.10
N VAL A 438 -14.09 -6.91 5.01
CA VAL A 438 -13.03 -7.83 5.44
C VAL A 438 -12.82 -7.71 6.95
N GLY A 439 -12.90 -6.51 7.49
CA GLY A 439 -12.68 -6.24 8.90
C GLY A 439 -13.80 -5.41 9.56
N ILE A 440 -13.88 -5.49 10.89
CA ILE A 440 -14.94 -4.83 11.68
C ILE A 440 -14.84 -3.31 11.59
N LEU A 441 -13.63 -2.74 11.60
CA LEU A 441 -13.43 -1.30 11.57
C LEU A 441 -13.96 -0.66 10.28
N GLN A 442 -14.06 -1.41 9.19
CA GLN A 442 -14.61 -0.91 7.93
C GLN A 442 -16.08 -0.49 8.08
N PHE A 443 -16.88 -1.18 8.90
CA PHE A 443 -18.26 -0.78 9.19
C PHE A 443 -18.33 0.56 9.92
N ASP A 444 -17.44 0.79 10.89
CA ASP A 444 -17.36 2.07 11.61
C ASP A 444 -16.98 3.21 10.66
N VAL A 445 -16.00 2.98 9.78
CA VAL A 445 -15.57 3.95 8.76
C VAL A 445 -16.74 4.31 7.84
N VAL A 446 -17.46 3.30 7.33
CA VAL A 446 -18.62 3.54 6.45
C VAL A 446 -19.72 4.30 7.17
N ALA A 447 -20.07 3.94 8.42
CA ALA A 447 -21.07 4.66 9.20
C ALA A 447 -20.68 6.12 9.43
N HIS A 448 -19.43 6.37 9.80
CA HIS A 448 -18.88 7.71 10.00
C HIS A 448 -18.95 8.54 8.70
N ARG A 449 -18.54 7.98 7.58
CA ARG A 449 -18.55 8.63 6.27
C ARG A 449 -19.97 8.89 5.76
N LEU A 450 -20.89 7.91 5.89
CA LEU A 450 -22.32 8.10 5.56
C LEU A 450 -22.92 9.28 6.33
N LYS A 451 -22.61 9.39 7.63
CA LYS A 451 -23.10 10.48 8.46
C LYS A 451 -22.52 11.84 8.06
N ASN A 452 -21.21 11.91 7.88
CA ASN A 452 -20.52 13.18 7.65
C ASN A 452 -20.61 13.68 6.21
N GLU A 453 -20.48 12.77 5.23
CA GLU A 453 -20.44 13.11 3.81
C GLU A 453 -21.83 13.09 3.16
N TYR A 454 -22.66 12.08 3.48
CA TYR A 454 -23.98 11.89 2.87
C TYR A 454 -25.15 12.35 3.75
N LYS A 455 -24.87 12.74 5.01
CA LYS A 455 -25.90 13.15 6.02
C LYS A 455 -26.90 12.02 6.29
N VAL A 456 -26.44 10.77 6.27
CA VAL A 456 -27.25 9.58 6.49
C VAL A 456 -26.82 8.89 7.77
N ASP A 457 -27.74 8.73 8.72
CA ASP A 457 -27.55 7.89 9.90
C ASP A 457 -28.12 6.49 9.64
N CYS A 458 -27.29 5.48 9.83
CA CYS A 458 -27.69 4.08 9.74
C CYS A 458 -27.31 3.31 11.00
N ILE A 459 -27.90 2.15 11.16
CA ILE A 459 -27.54 1.13 12.15
C ILE A 459 -27.25 -0.17 11.44
N TYR A 460 -26.41 -1.00 12.04
CA TYR A 460 -26.08 -2.31 11.54
C TYR A 460 -26.77 -3.39 12.36
N GLU A 461 -27.40 -4.34 11.67
CA GLU A 461 -28.03 -5.51 12.28
C GLU A 461 -27.33 -6.78 11.78
N SER A 462 -27.47 -7.84 12.56
CA SER A 462 -26.97 -9.16 12.13
C SER A 462 -27.76 -9.67 10.93
N VAL A 463 -27.08 -10.37 10.05
CA VAL A 463 -27.67 -11.04 8.88
C VAL A 463 -27.15 -12.48 8.81
N SER A 464 -27.99 -13.39 8.35
CA SER A 464 -27.63 -14.80 8.19
C SER A 464 -26.83 -15.03 6.90
N VAL A 465 -25.66 -14.43 6.81
CA VAL A 465 -24.67 -14.61 5.74
C VAL A 465 -23.31 -14.71 6.38
N THR A 466 -22.57 -15.76 6.03
CA THR A 466 -21.19 -15.96 6.52
C THR A 466 -20.14 -15.94 5.42
N CYS A 467 -20.53 -16.13 4.16
CA CYS A 467 -19.60 -16.00 3.02
C CYS A 467 -20.34 -15.61 1.74
N ALA A 468 -19.61 -14.95 0.86
CA ALA A 468 -20.07 -14.55 -0.46
C ALA A 468 -19.16 -15.12 -1.54
N ARG A 469 -19.71 -15.44 -2.71
CA ARG A 469 -18.97 -15.94 -3.87
C ARG A 469 -19.54 -15.32 -5.15
N TRP A 470 -18.67 -14.85 -6.03
CA TRP A 470 -19.05 -14.57 -7.39
C TRP A 470 -19.38 -15.86 -8.11
N VAL A 471 -20.48 -15.88 -8.88
CA VAL A 471 -20.95 -17.07 -9.57
C VAL A 471 -20.84 -16.89 -11.08
N TYR A 472 -20.29 -17.90 -11.73
CA TYR A 472 -20.09 -17.95 -13.18
C TYR A 472 -20.48 -19.32 -13.71
N ALA A 473 -20.95 -19.37 -14.94
CA ALA A 473 -21.16 -20.61 -15.69
C ALA A 473 -20.72 -20.39 -17.12
N ASP A 474 -20.21 -21.44 -17.73
CA ASP A 474 -19.89 -21.45 -19.16
C ASP A 474 -21.15 -21.79 -20.01
N ASP A 475 -22.26 -22.20 -19.36
CA ASP A 475 -23.53 -22.63 -19.93
C ASP A 475 -24.67 -21.74 -19.40
N ASP A 476 -25.27 -20.93 -20.27
CA ASP A 476 -26.34 -19.99 -19.92
C ASP A 476 -27.58 -20.71 -19.35
N LYS A 477 -27.85 -21.93 -19.79
CA LYS A 477 -28.98 -22.73 -19.29
C LYS A 477 -28.72 -23.15 -17.82
N ALA A 478 -27.50 -23.60 -17.51
CA ALA A 478 -27.11 -23.93 -16.14
C ALA A 478 -27.18 -22.70 -15.22
N MET A 479 -26.76 -21.52 -15.69
CA MET A 479 -26.88 -20.28 -14.95
C MET A 479 -28.36 -19.90 -14.71
N SER A 480 -29.23 -20.03 -15.71
CA SER A 480 -30.66 -19.74 -15.55
C SER A 480 -31.32 -20.66 -14.52
N GLU A 481 -31.09 -21.98 -14.62
CA GLU A 481 -31.61 -22.96 -13.66
C GLU A 481 -31.08 -22.68 -12.22
N PHE A 482 -29.83 -22.31 -12.12
CA PHE A 482 -29.23 -21.94 -10.81
C PHE A 482 -29.90 -20.69 -10.23
N ARG A 483 -30.11 -19.65 -11.04
CA ARG A 483 -30.78 -18.42 -10.59
C ARG A 483 -32.19 -18.67 -10.06
N ASP A 484 -32.94 -19.55 -10.73
CA ASP A 484 -34.29 -19.87 -10.28
C ASP A 484 -34.30 -20.67 -8.96
N LYS A 485 -33.39 -21.64 -8.82
CA LYS A 485 -33.37 -22.54 -7.65
C LYS A 485 -32.68 -21.96 -6.45
N ALA A 486 -31.72 -21.05 -6.63
CA ALA A 486 -30.94 -20.41 -5.56
C ALA A 486 -31.35 -18.96 -5.30
N TYR A 487 -32.47 -18.51 -5.86
CA TYR A 487 -32.93 -17.11 -5.88
C TYR A 487 -32.85 -16.42 -4.51
N ASP A 488 -33.21 -17.13 -3.44
CA ASP A 488 -33.21 -16.60 -2.07
C ASP A 488 -31.81 -16.30 -1.49
N TYR A 489 -30.77 -16.85 -2.12
CA TYR A 489 -29.36 -16.69 -1.73
C TYR A 489 -28.58 -15.80 -2.70
N LEU A 490 -29.26 -15.24 -3.70
CA LEU A 490 -28.60 -14.44 -4.72
C LEU A 490 -28.74 -12.94 -4.46
N ALA A 491 -27.68 -12.23 -4.75
CA ALA A 491 -27.63 -10.78 -4.68
C ALA A 491 -26.82 -10.22 -5.86
N LEU A 492 -27.00 -8.93 -6.14
CA LEU A 492 -26.13 -8.17 -7.03
C LEU A 492 -25.15 -7.34 -6.18
N ASP A 493 -23.88 -7.35 -6.55
CA ASP A 493 -22.89 -6.45 -5.97
C ASP A 493 -23.05 -5.00 -6.49
N GLY A 494 -22.15 -4.09 -6.07
CA GLY A 494 -22.15 -2.70 -6.51
C GLY A 494 -21.94 -2.49 -8.01
N SER A 495 -21.45 -3.52 -8.71
CA SER A 495 -21.20 -3.52 -10.16
C SER A 495 -22.24 -4.32 -10.95
N ASP A 496 -23.38 -4.67 -10.34
CA ASP A 496 -24.44 -5.52 -10.90
C ASP A 496 -23.99 -6.96 -11.24
N THR A 497 -22.90 -7.45 -10.60
CA THR A 497 -22.43 -8.82 -10.79
C THR A 497 -23.15 -9.75 -9.81
N LEU A 498 -23.53 -10.95 -10.30
CA LEU A 498 -24.25 -11.92 -9.50
C LEU A 498 -23.35 -12.58 -8.45
N MET A 499 -23.87 -12.60 -7.22
CA MET A 499 -23.21 -13.20 -6.05
C MET A 499 -24.12 -14.21 -5.38
N TYR A 500 -23.54 -15.29 -4.87
CA TYR A 500 -24.17 -16.22 -3.94
C TYR A 500 -23.78 -15.85 -2.50
N LEU A 501 -24.78 -15.56 -1.68
CA LEU A 501 -24.62 -15.23 -0.26
C LEU A 501 -24.98 -16.44 0.58
N ALA A 502 -23.99 -17.18 1.06
CA ALA A 502 -24.22 -18.40 1.81
C ALA A 502 -24.47 -18.12 3.30
N PRO A 503 -25.54 -18.69 3.90
CA PRO A 503 -25.80 -18.58 5.34
C PRO A 503 -24.69 -19.20 6.20
N THR A 504 -24.11 -20.30 5.73
CA THR A 504 -22.97 -20.98 6.36
C THR A 504 -21.99 -21.50 5.31
N ARG A 505 -20.77 -21.85 5.72
CA ARG A 505 -19.80 -22.52 4.84
C ARG A 505 -20.31 -23.87 4.34
N VAL A 506 -21.07 -24.59 5.17
CA VAL A 506 -21.71 -25.87 4.77
C VAL A 506 -22.70 -25.64 3.63
N ASN A 507 -23.52 -24.60 3.70
CA ASN A 507 -24.44 -24.27 2.61
C ASN A 507 -23.69 -23.96 1.31
N LEU A 508 -22.52 -23.33 1.37
CA LEU A 508 -21.68 -23.10 0.20
C LEU A 508 -21.20 -24.42 -0.39
N THR A 509 -20.61 -25.31 0.41
CA THR A 509 -20.15 -26.63 -0.05
C THR A 509 -21.28 -27.43 -0.68
N MET A 510 -22.46 -27.47 -0.03
CA MET A 510 -23.64 -28.13 -0.61
C MET A 510 -24.09 -27.52 -1.95
N ALA A 511 -23.96 -26.20 -2.10
CA ALA A 511 -24.29 -25.53 -3.36
C ALA A 511 -23.26 -25.88 -4.46
N GLU A 512 -21.98 -25.94 -4.13
CA GLU A 512 -20.90 -26.34 -5.04
C GLU A 512 -21.11 -27.79 -5.54
N GLU A 513 -21.46 -28.71 -4.63
CA GLU A 513 -21.77 -30.10 -4.99
C GLU A 513 -23.05 -30.22 -5.82
N ARG A 514 -24.10 -29.47 -5.48
CA ARG A 514 -25.40 -29.51 -6.16
C ARG A 514 -25.38 -28.90 -7.56
N TYR A 515 -24.51 -27.90 -7.75
CA TYR A 515 -24.40 -27.14 -9.00
C TYR A 515 -23.00 -27.21 -9.61
N PRO A 516 -22.53 -28.39 -10.05
CA PRO A 516 -21.13 -28.58 -10.49
C PRO A 516 -20.75 -27.77 -11.74
N LYS A 517 -21.74 -27.26 -12.49
CA LYS A 517 -21.53 -26.39 -13.64
C LYS A 517 -21.37 -24.90 -13.25
N ILE A 518 -21.64 -24.55 -12.00
CA ILE A 518 -21.49 -23.20 -11.49
C ILE A 518 -20.16 -23.09 -10.79
N LYS A 519 -19.38 -22.09 -11.16
CA LYS A 519 -18.09 -21.77 -10.55
C LYS A 519 -18.30 -20.72 -9.46
N PHE A 520 -17.99 -21.06 -8.21
CA PHE A 520 -18.06 -20.17 -7.05
C PHE A 520 -16.66 -19.64 -6.75
N ARG A 521 -16.45 -18.34 -6.91
CA ARG A 521 -15.13 -17.72 -6.74
C ARG A 521 -15.09 -16.76 -5.54
N ALA A 522 -14.08 -16.92 -4.67
CA ALA A 522 -13.80 -16.01 -3.56
C ALA A 522 -13.08 -14.75 -4.01
N THR A 523 -12.43 -14.80 -5.17
CA THR A 523 -11.67 -13.69 -5.75
C THR A 523 -12.03 -13.52 -7.21
N ARG A 524 -11.99 -12.28 -7.67
CA ARG A 524 -12.04 -11.93 -9.10
C ARG A 524 -11.02 -10.84 -9.40
N GLU A 525 -10.70 -10.64 -10.64
CA GLU A 525 -10.02 -9.42 -11.08
C GLU A 525 -11.06 -8.31 -11.33
N HIS A 526 -10.64 -7.07 -11.07
CA HIS A 526 -11.45 -5.88 -11.36
C HIS A 526 -11.69 -5.67 -12.85
#